data_128da0f842cf0db5bb1196f3b7461155
#
_entry.id   128da0f842cf0db5bb1196f3b7461155
#
_cell.length_a   1.000
_cell.length_b   1.000
_cell.length_c   1.000
_cell.angle_alpha   90.00
_cell.angle_beta   90.00
_cell.angle_gamma   90.00
#
_symmetry.space_group_name_H-M   'P 1'
#
loop_
_entity.id
_entity.type
_entity.pdbx_description
1 polymer ?
#
loop_
_entity_poly.entity_id
_entity_poly.type
_entity_poly.pdbx_seq_one_letter_code
_entity_poly.pdbx_strand_id
1 'polypeptide(L)'
;MSRHADVPRLIPSMKPAAHARSHRYFHVVGSNVWEAEEPAASDWHVHFIGMMGDVAVWAVDVPHGLDPADGASIDLFSFHGRSHENDWLAAGRAVQLVEWARTHRFCGRCGEPTQRLDNERSMRCLACGLMAFPRLAPAIITLVTRGEGDDEEALLARGVQWKQPMYSCLAGFVEPGETLEEAVVRETMEEVGVAVGNVRYIRSQPWPFPHSLMLGFRADWIHGEIVCDPVEIADAQWFSRDQIPMIPPGISIARRLIDLWLAGADS
;
A
#
# COMPACT_ATOMS: atom_id res chain seq x y z
N MET A 1 -4.11 -11.26 28.51
CA MET A 1 -4.24 -9.82 28.80
C MET A 1 -4.22 -9.08 27.48
N SER A 2 -5.29 -8.35 27.19
CA SER A 2 -5.61 -7.72 25.89
C SER A 2 -4.49 -6.77 25.40
N ARG A 3 -3.81 -7.12 24.29
CA ARG A 3 -2.87 -6.24 23.58
C ARG A 3 -3.59 -5.25 22.61
N HIS A 4 -4.86 -5.01 22.82
CA HIS A 4 -5.69 -4.08 22.00
C HIS A 4 -6.00 -2.78 22.77
N ALA A 5 -4.99 -2.19 23.43
CA ALA A 5 -5.07 -0.78 23.77
C ALA A 5 -5.11 0.01 22.45
N ASP A 6 -5.92 1.06 22.36
CA ASP A 6 -6.02 1.95 21.20
C ASP A 6 -4.63 2.50 20.84
N VAL A 7 -3.97 1.85 19.87
CA VAL A 7 -2.71 2.34 19.32
C VAL A 7 -3.02 3.56 18.47
N PRO A 8 -2.51 4.75 18.80
CA PRO A 8 -2.78 5.95 18.01
C PRO A 8 -2.29 5.82 16.57
N ARG A 9 -3.03 6.40 15.64
CA ARG A 9 -2.58 6.47 14.25
C ARG A 9 -1.34 7.37 14.14
N LEU A 10 -0.39 7.00 13.29
CA LEU A 10 0.75 7.85 12.95
C LEU A 10 0.27 9.11 12.21
N ILE A 11 0.62 10.27 12.74
CA ILE A 11 0.42 11.57 12.09
C ILE A 11 1.76 12.01 11.50
N PRO A 12 1.88 12.11 10.17
CA PRO A 12 3.09 12.58 9.52
C PRO A 12 3.46 13.99 9.96
N SER A 13 4.73 14.20 10.34
CA SER A 13 5.27 15.52 10.64
C SER A 13 6.77 15.56 10.31
N MET A 14 7.35 16.76 10.27
CA MET A 14 8.76 16.96 9.90
C MET A 14 9.69 16.98 11.09
N LYS A 15 9.18 17.30 12.27
CA LYS A 15 9.93 17.38 13.53
C LYS A 15 9.12 16.77 14.66
N PRO A 16 9.78 16.17 15.65
CA PRO A 16 9.12 15.75 16.88
C PRO A 16 8.40 16.92 17.54
N ALA A 17 7.24 16.66 18.09
CA ALA A 17 6.54 17.65 18.87
C ALA A 17 7.26 17.90 20.21
N ALA A 18 7.18 19.13 20.74
CA ALA A 18 7.80 19.49 22.03
C ALA A 18 7.28 18.67 23.22
N HIS A 19 6.08 18.08 23.10
CA HIS A 19 5.47 17.22 24.11
C HIS A 19 5.79 15.73 23.93
N ALA A 20 6.66 15.34 22.98
CA ALA A 20 7.05 13.95 22.82
C ALA A 20 7.70 13.43 24.11
N ARG A 21 7.14 12.34 24.65
CA ARG A 21 7.57 11.71 25.92
C ARG A 21 8.47 10.51 25.72
N SER A 22 8.38 9.89 24.57
CA SER A 22 9.16 8.69 24.23
C SER A 22 9.44 8.61 22.74
N HIS A 23 10.34 7.72 22.39
CA HIS A 23 10.75 7.46 21.03
C HIS A 23 10.51 5.98 20.70
N ARG A 24 10.19 5.70 19.44
CA ARG A 24 9.99 4.37 18.90
C ARG A 24 10.71 4.26 17.56
N TYR A 25 11.44 3.20 17.36
CA TYR A 25 12.28 3.04 16.19
C TYR A 25 11.89 1.78 15.41
N PHE A 26 11.52 1.96 14.14
CA PHE A 26 11.38 0.87 13.18
C PHE A 26 12.70 0.73 12.42
N HIS A 27 13.43 -0.35 12.66
CA HIS A 27 14.61 -0.72 11.90
C HIS A 27 14.20 -1.40 10.61
N VAL A 28 14.83 -1.04 9.49
CA VAL A 28 14.43 -1.47 8.15
C VAL A 28 15.62 -2.01 7.36
N VAL A 29 15.49 -3.24 6.86
CA VAL A 29 16.39 -3.88 5.90
C VAL A 29 15.54 -4.42 4.74
N GLY A 30 15.60 -3.77 3.56
CA GLY A 30 14.71 -4.12 2.44
C GLY A 30 13.24 -4.01 2.83
N SER A 31 12.49 -5.11 2.69
CA SER A 31 11.09 -5.22 3.12
C SER A 31 10.92 -5.67 4.58
N ASN A 32 12.00 -6.02 5.25
CA ASN A 32 11.95 -6.51 6.63
C ASN A 32 11.99 -5.37 7.63
N VAL A 33 11.30 -5.55 8.74
CA VAL A 33 11.18 -4.56 9.81
C VAL A 33 11.21 -5.23 11.17
N TRP A 34 11.78 -4.53 12.16
CA TRP A 34 11.63 -4.85 13.59
C TRP A 34 11.61 -3.57 14.39
N GLU A 35 11.12 -3.66 15.60
CA GLU A 35 11.03 -2.54 16.52
C GLU A 35 12.10 -2.64 17.60
N ALA A 36 12.70 -1.49 17.93
CA ALA A 36 13.63 -1.34 19.04
C ALA A 36 13.42 -0.01 19.77
N GLU A 37 13.89 0.07 21.00
CA GLU A 37 13.79 1.29 21.83
C GLU A 37 14.81 2.36 21.45
N GLU A 38 15.92 1.96 20.83
CA GLU A 38 17.02 2.85 20.45
C GLU A 38 17.52 2.54 19.03
N PRO A 39 18.10 3.53 18.32
CA PRO A 39 18.86 3.24 17.11
C PRO A 39 20.12 2.46 17.46
N ALA A 40 20.30 1.28 16.85
CA ALA A 40 21.32 0.31 17.25
C ALA A 40 22.78 0.77 17.00
N ALA A 41 23.03 1.76 16.13
CA ALA A 41 24.37 2.29 15.83
C ALA A 41 24.30 3.77 15.48
N SER A 42 25.33 4.52 15.89
CA SER A 42 25.39 5.98 15.73
C SER A 42 25.64 6.45 14.29
N ASP A 43 26.10 5.57 13.41
CA ASP A 43 26.40 5.84 12.00
C ASP A 43 25.27 5.47 11.04
N TRP A 44 24.16 4.89 11.55
CA TRP A 44 23.00 4.57 10.74
C TRP A 44 22.14 5.81 10.48
N HIS A 45 21.58 5.86 9.26
CA HIS A 45 20.68 6.96 8.92
C HIS A 45 19.33 6.78 9.61
N VAL A 46 18.91 7.84 10.32
CA VAL A 46 17.64 7.85 11.04
C VAL A 46 16.71 8.91 10.44
N HIS A 47 15.48 8.52 10.16
CA HIS A 47 14.46 9.37 9.57
C HIS A 47 13.29 9.53 10.54
N PHE A 48 13.02 10.76 10.97
CA PHE A 48 11.79 11.05 11.68
C PHE A 48 10.58 10.88 10.73
N ILE A 49 9.59 10.05 11.11
CA ILE A 49 8.47 9.72 10.23
C ILE A 49 7.12 10.27 10.70
N GLY A 50 7.00 10.68 11.96
CA GLY A 50 5.79 11.27 12.50
C GLY A 50 5.59 11.02 13.99
N MET A 51 4.40 11.36 14.48
CA MET A 51 3.97 11.17 15.87
C MET A 51 2.86 10.12 15.96
N MET A 52 2.91 9.26 16.98
CA MET A 52 1.81 8.37 17.40
C MET A 52 1.39 8.78 18.82
N GLY A 53 0.41 9.67 18.93
CA GLY A 53 0.09 10.33 20.17
C GLY A 53 1.27 11.19 20.66
N ASP A 54 1.83 10.89 21.84
CA ASP A 54 3.00 11.54 22.42
C ASP A 54 4.32 10.81 22.15
N VAL A 55 4.30 9.79 21.27
CA VAL A 55 5.47 9.01 20.87
C VAL A 55 6.03 9.53 19.55
N ALA A 56 7.30 9.91 19.52
CA ALA A 56 8.03 10.25 18.31
C ALA A 56 8.50 8.97 17.59
N VAL A 57 8.11 8.79 16.32
CA VAL A 57 8.38 7.56 15.56
C VAL A 57 9.44 7.81 14.51
N TRP A 58 10.39 6.89 14.45
CA TRP A 58 11.57 6.97 13.60
C TRP A 58 11.72 5.72 12.74
N ALA A 59 12.25 5.88 11.55
CA ALA A 59 12.73 4.80 10.69
C ALA A 59 14.26 4.79 10.72
N VAL A 60 14.85 3.63 10.92
CA VAL A 60 16.30 3.43 10.95
C VAL A 60 16.71 2.64 9.71
N ASP A 61 17.58 3.22 8.90
CA ASP A 61 18.13 2.59 7.70
C ASP A 61 19.28 1.66 8.11
N VAL A 62 19.01 0.37 8.23
CA VAL A 62 19.99 -0.64 8.61
C VAL A 62 20.72 -1.17 7.38
N PRO A 63 22.04 -1.20 7.35
CA PRO A 63 22.81 -1.76 6.24
C PRO A 63 22.45 -3.22 5.98
N HIS A 64 22.43 -3.63 4.71
CA HIS A 64 22.18 -5.02 4.33
C HIS A 64 23.18 -5.99 5.00
N GLY A 65 22.68 -7.12 5.47
CA GLY A 65 23.46 -8.15 6.13
C GLY A 65 23.67 -7.95 7.64
N LEU A 66 23.05 -6.92 8.21
CA LEU A 66 23.05 -6.65 9.66
C LEU A 66 21.69 -6.90 10.30
N ASP A 67 20.96 -7.92 9.82
CA ASP A 67 19.73 -8.37 10.46
C ASP A 67 20.01 -8.84 11.89
N PRO A 68 19.08 -8.64 12.84
CA PRO A 68 19.27 -9.09 14.20
C PRO A 68 19.37 -10.62 14.25
N ALA A 69 20.36 -11.13 15.01
CA ALA A 69 20.65 -12.57 15.12
C ALA A 69 19.54 -13.37 15.82
N ASP A 70 18.62 -12.72 16.51
CA ASP A 70 17.55 -13.32 17.30
C ASP A 70 16.25 -13.59 16.51
N GLY A 71 16.25 -13.32 15.19
CA GLY A 71 15.07 -13.51 14.35
C GLY A 71 13.95 -12.49 14.59
N ALA A 72 14.25 -11.35 15.22
CA ALA A 72 13.29 -10.25 15.43
C ALA A 72 12.88 -9.57 14.12
N SER A 73 13.73 -9.66 13.08
CA SER A 73 13.42 -9.16 11.73
C SER A 73 12.28 -9.97 11.10
N ILE A 74 11.25 -9.28 10.64
CA ILE A 74 10.08 -9.89 10.03
C ILE A 74 9.70 -9.15 8.76
N ASP A 75 9.31 -9.89 7.72
CA ASP A 75 8.75 -9.30 6.50
C ASP A 75 7.50 -8.46 6.82
N LEU A 76 7.40 -7.29 6.21
CA LEU A 76 6.35 -6.30 6.47
C LEU A 76 4.93 -6.85 6.25
N PHE A 77 4.74 -7.74 5.27
CA PHE A 77 3.44 -8.37 5.06
C PHE A 77 3.07 -9.28 6.24
N SER A 78 4.03 -10.07 6.72
CA SER A 78 3.87 -10.94 7.89
C SER A 78 3.72 -10.16 9.20
N PHE A 79 4.26 -8.95 9.27
CA PHE A 79 4.15 -8.06 10.44
C PHE A 79 2.70 -7.65 10.72
N HIS A 80 1.85 -7.51 9.70
CA HIS A 80 0.42 -7.21 9.87
C HIS A 80 -0.30 -8.22 10.78
N GLY A 81 -0.06 -9.51 10.61
CA GLY A 81 -0.71 -10.55 11.42
C GLY A 81 -0.24 -10.61 12.88
N ARG A 82 0.78 -9.83 13.26
CA ARG A 82 1.42 -9.84 14.58
C ARG A 82 1.37 -8.51 15.30
N SER A 83 0.86 -7.46 14.64
CA SER A 83 0.82 -6.09 15.16
C SER A 83 -0.57 -5.47 15.02
N HIS A 84 -0.78 -4.34 15.70
CA HIS A 84 -1.95 -3.51 15.46
C HIS A 84 -1.88 -2.85 14.08
N GLU A 85 -3.03 -2.60 13.42
CA GLU A 85 -3.08 -1.99 12.08
C GLU A 85 -2.29 -0.67 12.00
N ASN A 86 -2.40 0.19 13.02
CA ASN A 86 -1.67 1.46 13.07
C ASN A 86 -0.15 1.29 13.19
N ASP A 87 0.32 0.22 13.84
CA ASP A 87 1.74 -0.13 13.89
C ASP A 87 2.23 -0.61 12.54
N TRP A 88 1.44 -1.44 11.85
CA TRP A 88 1.77 -1.88 10.51
C TRP A 88 1.83 -0.72 9.51
N LEU A 89 0.90 0.23 9.58
CA LEU A 89 0.92 1.44 8.75
C LEU A 89 2.16 2.30 9.02
N ALA A 90 2.58 2.42 10.29
CA ALA A 90 3.79 3.13 10.67
C ALA A 90 5.05 2.43 10.16
N ALA A 91 5.13 1.10 10.29
CA ALA A 91 6.21 0.27 9.76
C ALA A 91 6.28 0.35 8.22
N GLY A 92 5.14 0.28 7.54
CA GLY A 92 5.07 0.46 6.09
C GLY A 92 5.59 1.82 5.63
N ARG A 93 5.24 2.89 6.35
CA ARG A 93 5.81 4.22 6.10
C ARG A 93 7.32 4.25 6.35
N ALA A 94 7.82 3.56 7.37
CA ALA A 94 9.25 3.47 7.65
C ALA A 94 9.99 2.81 6.48
N VAL A 95 9.50 1.66 5.99
CA VAL A 95 10.06 0.95 4.83
C VAL A 95 10.08 1.84 3.59
N GLN A 96 8.96 2.50 3.26
CA GLN A 96 8.89 3.38 2.09
C GLN A 96 9.86 4.56 2.17
N LEU A 97 10.03 5.19 3.34
CA LEU A 97 10.91 6.35 3.50
C LEU A 97 12.38 5.98 3.50
N VAL A 98 12.75 4.83 4.06
CA VAL A 98 14.11 4.29 3.97
C VAL A 98 14.46 3.95 2.52
N GLU A 99 13.58 3.22 1.83
CA GLU A 99 13.80 2.86 0.42
C GLU A 99 13.88 4.09 -0.48
N TRP A 100 13.00 5.08 -0.28
CA TRP A 100 13.09 6.34 -0.99
C TRP A 100 14.43 7.04 -0.75
N ALA A 101 14.90 7.13 0.49
CA ALA A 101 16.17 7.77 0.80
C ALA A 101 17.36 7.05 0.16
N ARG A 102 17.34 5.71 0.13
CA ARG A 102 18.38 4.88 -0.52
C ARG A 102 18.43 5.08 -2.04
N THR A 103 17.25 5.07 -2.68
CA THR A 103 17.13 5.10 -4.14
C THR A 103 17.26 6.50 -4.75
N HIS A 104 17.27 7.56 -3.91
CA HIS A 104 17.41 8.94 -4.37
C HIS A 104 18.68 9.62 -3.87
N ARG A 105 19.73 8.83 -3.57
CA ARG A 105 21.07 9.35 -3.19
C ARG A 105 21.77 10.09 -4.32
N PHE A 106 21.39 9.79 -5.56
CA PHE A 106 21.89 10.43 -6.77
C PHE A 106 20.75 11.03 -7.58
N CYS A 107 21.06 12.14 -8.24
CA CYS A 107 20.08 12.87 -9.06
C CYS A 107 19.73 12.09 -10.33
N GLY A 108 18.44 11.81 -10.56
CA GLY A 108 17.97 11.13 -11.77
C GLY A 108 18.12 11.96 -13.05
N ARG A 109 18.49 13.26 -12.97
CA ARG A 109 18.73 14.13 -14.13
C ARG A 109 20.20 14.23 -14.51
N CYS A 110 21.10 14.42 -13.54
CA CYS A 110 22.51 14.72 -13.83
C CYS A 110 23.50 13.76 -13.14
N GLY A 111 23.02 12.78 -12.38
CA GLY A 111 23.87 11.80 -11.70
C GLY A 111 24.57 12.27 -10.43
N GLU A 112 24.60 13.59 -10.15
CA GLU A 112 25.28 14.15 -8.98
C GLU A 112 24.59 13.76 -7.66
N PRO A 113 25.32 13.70 -6.54
CA PRO A 113 24.76 13.41 -5.22
C PRO A 113 23.63 14.37 -4.85
N THR A 114 22.64 13.86 -4.15
CA THR A 114 21.54 14.65 -3.57
C THR A 114 21.75 14.86 -2.08
N GLN A 115 21.10 15.88 -1.53
CA GLN A 115 21.05 16.16 -0.11
C GLN A 115 19.61 16.21 0.39
N ARG A 116 19.35 15.59 1.55
CA ARG A 116 18.07 15.70 2.24
C ARG A 116 17.87 17.12 2.77
N LEU A 117 16.67 17.65 2.60
CA LEU A 117 16.30 18.95 3.18
C LEU A 117 15.70 18.75 4.58
N ASP A 118 15.99 19.69 5.51
CA ASP A 118 15.51 19.63 6.89
C ASP A 118 14.07 20.14 7.06
N ASN A 119 13.63 21.04 6.16
CA ASN A 119 12.33 21.68 6.21
C ASN A 119 11.28 21.00 5.34
N GLU A 120 11.69 20.04 4.52
CA GLU A 120 10.82 19.35 3.59
C GLU A 120 11.28 17.90 3.38
N ARG A 121 10.33 16.99 3.20
CA ARG A 121 10.65 15.59 2.92
C ARG A 121 10.99 15.42 1.44
N SER A 122 12.16 15.88 1.09
CA SER A 122 12.69 15.82 -0.28
C SER A 122 14.21 15.66 -0.29
N MET A 123 14.72 15.07 -1.37
CA MET A 123 16.13 15.04 -1.75
C MET A 123 16.36 16.09 -2.81
N ARG A 124 17.32 17.00 -2.61
CA ARG A 124 17.67 18.06 -3.55
C ARG A 124 19.06 17.84 -4.15
N CYS A 125 19.13 17.89 -5.47
CA CYS A 125 20.41 17.96 -6.17
C CYS A 125 21.00 19.38 -6.05
N LEU A 126 22.19 19.49 -5.51
CA LEU A 126 22.85 20.81 -5.37
C LEU A 126 23.37 21.34 -6.71
N ALA A 127 23.67 20.47 -7.68
CA ALA A 127 24.19 20.86 -8.98
C ALA A 127 23.09 21.38 -9.93
N CYS A 128 21.94 20.71 -10.04
CA CYS A 128 20.90 21.08 -11.01
C CYS A 128 19.56 21.50 -10.40
N GLY A 129 19.44 21.48 -9.07
CA GLY A 129 18.26 21.92 -8.34
C GLY A 129 17.07 20.95 -8.38
N LEU A 130 17.19 19.77 -9.04
CA LEU A 130 16.10 18.79 -9.09
C LEU A 130 15.74 18.35 -7.66
N MET A 131 14.44 18.30 -7.38
CA MET A 131 13.90 17.80 -6.13
C MET A 131 13.21 16.45 -6.36
N ALA A 132 13.48 15.48 -5.49
CA ALA A 132 12.84 14.17 -5.50
C ALA A 132 12.09 13.96 -4.18
N PHE A 133 10.77 13.82 -4.27
CA PHE A 133 9.88 13.54 -3.14
C PHE A 133 9.70 12.03 -2.95
N PRO A 134 9.23 11.57 -1.76
CA PRO A 134 8.84 10.18 -1.59
C PRO A 134 7.86 9.75 -2.67
N ARG A 135 8.15 8.62 -3.31
CA ARG A 135 7.34 8.11 -4.41
C ARG A 135 6.03 7.50 -3.87
N LEU A 136 4.93 7.84 -4.53
CA LEU A 136 3.65 7.15 -4.40
C LEU A 136 3.15 6.86 -5.82
N ALA A 137 2.88 5.57 -6.12
CA ALA A 137 2.28 5.15 -7.37
C ALA A 137 0.78 4.95 -7.13
N PRO A 138 -0.10 5.79 -7.73
CA PRO A 138 -1.53 5.57 -7.66
C PRO A 138 -1.89 4.31 -8.45
N ALA A 139 -2.70 3.45 -7.83
CA ALA A 139 -3.24 2.25 -8.46
C ALA A 139 -4.72 2.13 -8.09
N ILE A 140 -5.57 1.94 -9.10
CA ILE A 140 -6.98 1.65 -8.87
C ILE A 140 -7.15 0.19 -8.48
N ILE A 141 -8.22 -0.09 -7.73
CA ILE A 141 -8.72 -1.43 -7.50
C ILE A 141 -10.23 -1.38 -7.48
N THR A 142 -10.88 -2.22 -8.29
CA THR A 142 -12.29 -2.08 -8.59
C THR A 142 -13.04 -3.39 -8.38
N LEU A 143 -14.11 -3.34 -7.58
CA LEU A 143 -15.14 -4.37 -7.55
C LEU A 143 -16.21 -4.03 -8.59
N VAL A 144 -16.28 -4.82 -9.64
CA VAL A 144 -17.33 -4.70 -10.66
C VAL A 144 -18.51 -5.56 -10.28
N THR A 145 -19.72 -5.02 -10.36
CA THR A 145 -20.95 -5.77 -10.07
C THR A 145 -21.94 -5.71 -11.22
N ARG A 146 -22.81 -6.75 -11.33
CA ARG A 146 -23.95 -6.80 -12.24
C ARG A 146 -25.17 -7.37 -11.53
N GLY A 147 -26.37 -7.08 -12.03
CA GLY A 147 -27.62 -7.48 -11.37
C GLY A 147 -28.02 -6.55 -10.24
N GLU A 148 -29.08 -6.89 -9.52
CA GLU A 148 -29.62 -6.08 -8.43
C GLU A 148 -30.11 -7.00 -7.28
N GLY A 149 -30.08 -6.47 -6.05
CA GLY A 149 -30.60 -7.15 -4.87
C GLY A 149 -29.86 -8.46 -4.57
N ASP A 150 -30.64 -9.54 -4.39
CA ASP A 150 -30.12 -10.87 -4.07
C ASP A 150 -29.43 -11.55 -5.27
N ASP A 151 -29.78 -11.15 -6.50
CA ASP A 151 -29.19 -11.67 -7.74
C ASP A 151 -27.95 -10.88 -8.18
N GLU A 152 -27.45 -9.95 -7.36
CA GLU A 152 -26.24 -9.21 -7.67
C GLU A 152 -25.00 -10.10 -7.57
N GLU A 153 -24.18 -10.10 -8.65
CA GLU A 153 -22.94 -10.83 -8.75
C GLU A 153 -21.74 -9.86 -8.80
N ALA A 154 -20.59 -10.30 -8.26
CA ALA A 154 -19.33 -9.58 -8.34
C ALA A 154 -18.36 -10.29 -9.28
N LEU A 155 -17.67 -9.52 -10.12
CA LEU A 155 -16.56 -9.99 -10.95
C LEU A 155 -15.31 -10.07 -10.10
N LEU A 156 -14.75 -11.26 -9.97
CA LEU A 156 -13.46 -11.47 -9.34
C LEU A 156 -12.54 -12.21 -10.30
N ALA A 157 -11.26 -11.86 -10.25
CA ALA A 157 -10.23 -12.41 -11.12
C ALA A 157 -9.05 -12.98 -10.33
N ARG A 158 -8.36 -13.94 -10.94
CA ARG A 158 -7.15 -14.56 -10.42
C ARG A 158 -5.96 -14.24 -11.32
N GLY A 159 -4.98 -13.53 -10.79
CA GLY A 159 -3.74 -13.24 -11.50
C GLY A 159 -2.89 -14.50 -11.77
N VAL A 160 -2.19 -14.52 -12.91
CA VAL A 160 -1.29 -15.64 -13.32
C VAL A 160 -0.14 -15.86 -12.33
N GLN A 161 0.28 -14.81 -11.62
CA GLN A 161 1.37 -14.84 -10.64
C GLN A 161 0.99 -15.54 -9.32
N TRP A 162 -0.30 -15.76 -9.06
CA TRP A 162 -0.75 -16.34 -7.78
C TRP A 162 -0.73 -17.86 -7.79
N LYS A 163 0.08 -18.44 -6.90
CA LYS A 163 0.18 -19.89 -6.74
C LYS A 163 -1.08 -20.52 -6.15
N GLN A 164 -1.83 -19.76 -5.36
CA GLN A 164 -3.08 -20.21 -4.74
C GLN A 164 -4.28 -19.79 -5.61
N PRO A 165 -5.40 -20.55 -5.58
CA PRO A 165 -6.61 -20.24 -6.33
C PRO A 165 -7.39 -19.10 -5.67
N MET A 166 -6.72 -17.97 -5.43
CA MET A 166 -7.29 -16.80 -4.79
C MET A 166 -7.80 -15.82 -5.85
N TYR A 167 -9.02 -15.36 -5.69
CA TYR A 167 -9.65 -14.35 -6.55
C TYR A 167 -9.75 -13.01 -5.84
N SER A 168 -9.56 -11.94 -6.56
CA SER A 168 -9.56 -10.58 -6.06
C SER A 168 -10.30 -9.63 -7.01
N CYS A 169 -10.44 -8.39 -6.58
CA CYS A 169 -10.84 -7.30 -7.47
C CYS A 169 -9.77 -7.04 -8.52
N LEU A 170 -10.15 -6.49 -9.68
CA LEU A 170 -9.27 -6.02 -10.74
C LEU A 170 -8.48 -4.80 -10.26
N ALA A 171 -7.22 -4.66 -10.66
CA ALA A 171 -6.38 -3.56 -10.20
C ALA A 171 -5.24 -3.25 -11.16
N GLY A 172 -5.02 -1.96 -11.43
CA GLY A 172 -3.93 -1.53 -12.28
C GLY A 172 -3.43 -0.13 -11.93
N PHE A 173 -2.30 0.26 -12.54
CA PHE A 173 -1.71 1.57 -12.31
C PHE A 173 -2.36 2.65 -13.17
N VAL A 174 -2.45 3.84 -12.58
CA VAL A 174 -2.92 5.03 -13.30
C VAL A 174 -1.81 5.55 -14.19
N GLU A 175 -2.13 5.80 -15.46
CA GLU A 175 -1.20 6.31 -16.45
C GLU A 175 -1.13 7.85 -16.47
N PRO A 176 -0.01 8.45 -16.92
CA PRO A 176 0.11 9.90 -17.03
C PRO A 176 -0.96 10.52 -17.94
N GLY A 177 -1.73 11.45 -17.39
CA GLY A 177 -2.81 12.16 -18.12
C GLY A 177 -4.18 11.49 -17.99
N GLU A 178 -4.27 10.38 -17.31
CA GLU A 178 -5.49 9.60 -17.07
C GLU A 178 -6.15 10.03 -15.74
N THR A 179 -7.47 10.10 -15.70
CA THR A 179 -8.23 10.17 -14.44
C THR A 179 -8.37 8.80 -13.80
N LEU A 180 -8.74 8.76 -12.52
CA LEU A 180 -8.93 7.48 -11.82
C LEU A 180 -10.09 6.67 -12.41
N GLU A 181 -11.15 7.36 -12.82
CA GLU A 181 -12.32 6.75 -13.43
C GLU A 181 -11.99 6.17 -14.82
N GLU A 182 -11.16 6.86 -15.61
CA GLU A 182 -10.65 6.35 -16.89
C GLU A 182 -9.77 5.12 -16.69
N ALA A 183 -8.90 5.12 -15.67
CA ALA A 183 -8.08 3.96 -15.31
C ALA A 183 -8.94 2.73 -14.95
N VAL A 184 -10.04 2.92 -14.19
CA VAL A 184 -10.98 1.83 -13.88
C VAL A 184 -11.58 1.23 -15.15
N VAL A 185 -12.03 2.07 -16.08
CA VAL A 185 -12.64 1.61 -17.33
C VAL A 185 -11.61 0.90 -18.21
N ARG A 186 -10.41 1.46 -18.37
CA ARG A 186 -9.33 0.88 -19.18
C ARG A 186 -8.86 -0.46 -18.64
N GLU A 187 -8.49 -0.51 -17.36
CA GLU A 187 -7.96 -1.75 -16.74
C GLU A 187 -8.99 -2.88 -16.77
N THR A 188 -10.29 -2.57 -16.51
CA THR A 188 -11.34 -3.59 -16.60
C THR A 188 -11.51 -4.12 -18.04
N MET A 189 -11.37 -3.24 -19.03
CA MET A 189 -11.45 -3.64 -20.43
C MET A 189 -10.21 -4.45 -20.86
N GLU A 190 -8.99 -4.03 -20.43
CA GLU A 190 -7.74 -4.69 -20.77
C GLU A 190 -7.62 -6.07 -20.11
N GLU A 191 -7.89 -6.16 -18.80
CA GLU A 191 -7.72 -7.41 -18.05
C GLU A 191 -8.78 -8.47 -18.39
N VAL A 192 -10.05 -8.07 -18.59
CA VAL A 192 -11.17 -9.02 -18.69
C VAL A 192 -12.20 -8.74 -19.80
N GLY A 193 -11.99 -7.74 -20.66
CA GLY A 193 -12.86 -7.44 -21.82
C GLY A 193 -14.24 -6.89 -21.46
N VAL A 194 -14.47 -6.42 -20.25
CA VAL A 194 -15.76 -5.98 -19.74
C VAL A 194 -15.84 -4.46 -19.71
N ALA A 195 -16.93 -3.88 -20.27
CA ALA A 195 -17.23 -2.46 -20.19
C ALA A 195 -17.97 -2.13 -18.89
N VAL A 196 -17.50 -1.10 -18.18
CA VAL A 196 -18.06 -0.66 -16.91
C VAL A 196 -18.40 0.83 -16.92
N GLY A 197 -19.30 1.22 -16.03
CA GLY A 197 -19.69 2.60 -15.80
C GLY A 197 -20.09 2.84 -14.35
N ASN A 198 -20.67 4.03 -14.08
CA ASN A 198 -21.08 4.43 -12.73
C ASN A 198 -19.97 4.17 -11.69
N VAL A 199 -18.73 4.59 -12.04
CA VAL A 199 -17.53 4.40 -11.21
C VAL A 199 -17.66 5.25 -9.95
N ARG A 200 -17.63 4.60 -8.77
CA ARG A 200 -17.79 5.23 -7.46
C ARG A 200 -16.57 4.97 -6.60
N TYR A 201 -15.94 6.03 -6.10
CA TYR A 201 -14.87 5.91 -5.12
C TYR A 201 -15.42 5.42 -3.77
N ILE A 202 -14.78 4.43 -3.19
CA ILE A 202 -15.15 3.85 -1.90
C ILE A 202 -14.15 4.26 -0.82
N ARG A 203 -12.85 3.97 -1.03
CA ARG A 203 -11.80 4.24 -0.05
C ARG A 203 -10.40 4.17 -0.66
N SER A 204 -9.39 4.56 0.12
CA SER A 204 -7.99 4.35 -0.25
C SER A 204 -7.21 3.62 0.83
N GLN A 205 -6.08 3.02 0.44
CA GLN A 205 -5.16 2.33 1.33
C GLN A 205 -3.72 2.56 0.89
N PRO A 206 -2.84 3.06 1.80
CA PRO A 206 -1.40 2.96 1.59
C PRO A 206 -0.99 1.49 1.47
N TRP A 207 -0.26 1.16 0.41
CA TRP A 207 0.20 -0.20 0.15
C TRP A 207 1.72 -0.19 -0.10
N PRO A 208 2.54 -0.46 0.95
CA PRO A 208 3.98 -0.29 0.91
C PRO A 208 4.72 -1.44 0.21
N PHE A 209 4.18 -1.92 -0.91
CA PHE A 209 4.74 -3.00 -1.73
C PHE A 209 4.80 -2.58 -3.21
N PRO A 210 5.85 -1.86 -3.64
CA PRO A 210 6.82 -1.16 -2.78
C PRO A 210 6.35 0.22 -2.30
N HIS A 211 5.46 0.93 -3.03
CA HIS A 211 5.07 2.31 -2.72
C HIS A 211 3.72 2.73 -3.34
N SER A 212 2.77 1.81 -3.41
CA SER A 212 1.46 2.10 -4.02
C SER A 212 0.53 2.84 -3.06
N LEU A 213 -0.32 3.69 -3.63
CA LEU A 213 -1.54 4.17 -3.02
C LEU A 213 -2.71 3.53 -3.75
N MET A 214 -3.34 2.55 -3.11
CA MET A 214 -4.52 1.87 -3.66
C MET A 214 -5.76 2.76 -3.52
N LEU A 215 -6.51 2.91 -4.60
CA LEU A 215 -7.73 3.70 -4.69
C LEU A 215 -8.88 2.74 -5.06
N GLY A 216 -9.73 2.43 -4.09
CA GLY A 216 -10.79 1.46 -4.19
C GLY A 216 -12.08 2.04 -4.77
N PHE A 217 -12.59 1.37 -5.79
CA PHE A 217 -13.81 1.73 -6.50
C PHE A 217 -14.80 0.59 -6.52
N ARG A 218 -16.06 0.94 -6.76
CA ARG A 218 -17.11 0.06 -7.24
C ARG A 218 -17.56 0.58 -8.59
N ALA A 219 -17.81 -0.33 -9.53
CA ALA A 219 -18.30 0.02 -10.86
C ALA A 219 -19.39 -0.97 -11.28
N ASP A 220 -20.33 -0.50 -12.12
CA ASP A 220 -21.40 -1.31 -12.62
C ASP A 220 -21.04 -1.83 -14.02
N TRP A 221 -21.27 -3.13 -14.27
CA TRP A 221 -21.16 -3.73 -15.60
C TRP A 221 -22.17 -3.10 -16.56
N ILE A 222 -21.72 -2.76 -17.76
CA ILE A 222 -22.59 -2.23 -18.84
C ILE A 222 -22.84 -3.30 -19.90
N HIS A 223 -21.76 -3.90 -20.42
CA HIS A 223 -21.80 -4.96 -21.41
C HIS A 223 -20.44 -5.66 -21.54
N GLY A 224 -20.39 -6.73 -22.32
CA GLY A 224 -19.20 -7.52 -22.61
C GLY A 224 -19.23 -8.88 -21.92
N GLU A 225 -18.64 -9.86 -22.58
CA GLU A 225 -18.36 -11.18 -22.02
C GLU A 225 -16.93 -11.18 -21.47
N ILE A 226 -16.70 -12.02 -20.45
CA ILE A 226 -15.35 -12.13 -19.88
C ILE A 226 -14.39 -12.74 -20.91
N VAL A 227 -13.36 -11.98 -21.26
CA VAL A 227 -12.23 -12.40 -22.10
C VAL A 227 -10.96 -12.00 -21.38
N CYS A 228 -10.35 -12.94 -20.65
CA CYS A 228 -9.15 -12.66 -19.86
C CYS A 228 -7.93 -12.37 -20.76
N ASP A 229 -7.15 -11.35 -20.39
CA ASP A 229 -5.79 -11.23 -20.91
C ASP A 229 -4.93 -12.37 -20.34
N PRO A 230 -4.41 -13.28 -21.18
CA PRO A 230 -3.69 -14.45 -20.70
C PRO A 230 -2.32 -14.12 -20.09
N VAL A 231 -1.81 -12.89 -20.24
CA VAL A 231 -0.55 -12.44 -19.67
C VAL A 231 -0.71 -12.11 -18.18
N GLU A 232 -1.87 -11.56 -17.80
CA GLU A 232 -2.12 -11.06 -16.44
C GLU A 232 -3.16 -11.88 -15.67
N ILE A 233 -4.23 -12.34 -16.34
CA ILE A 233 -5.38 -12.97 -15.72
C ILE A 233 -5.48 -14.45 -16.12
N ALA A 234 -5.31 -15.32 -15.14
CA ALA A 234 -5.43 -16.78 -15.33
C ALA A 234 -6.88 -17.24 -15.40
N ASP A 235 -7.80 -16.55 -14.74
CA ASP A 235 -9.25 -16.83 -14.73
C ASP A 235 -10.01 -15.65 -14.14
N ALA A 236 -11.22 -15.41 -14.64
CA ALA A 236 -12.14 -14.42 -14.08
C ALA A 236 -13.59 -14.91 -14.22
N GLN A 237 -14.40 -14.70 -13.19
CA GLN A 237 -15.78 -15.19 -13.15
C GLN A 237 -16.68 -14.22 -12.38
N TRP A 238 -17.98 -14.32 -12.65
CA TRP A 238 -19.03 -13.73 -11.83
C TRP A 238 -19.35 -14.65 -10.66
N PHE A 239 -19.40 -14.10 -9.46
CA PHE A 239 -19.69 -14.82 -8.24
C PHE A 239 -20.89 -14.21 -7.53
N SER A 240 -21.85 -15.05 -7.17
CA SER A 240 -22.93 -14.68 -6.25
C SER A 240 -22.42 -14.62 -4.80
N ARG A 241 -23.17 -13.95 -3.93
CA ARG A 241 -22.78 -13.77 -2.52
C ARG A 241 -22.63 -15.07 -1.74
N ASP A 242 -23.33 -16.11 -2.12
CA ASP A 242 -23.30 -17.46 -1.50
C ASP A 242 -22.21 -18.38 -2.09
N GLN A 243 -21.55 -17.99 -3.18
CA GLN A 243 -20.54 -18.81 -3.88
C GLN A 243 -19.17 -18.14 -3.96
N ILE A 244 -18.80 -17.42 -2.92
CA ILE A 244 -17.51 -16.70 -2.88
C ILE A 244 -16.33 -17.68 -2.84
N PRO A 245 -15.35 -17.55 -3.74
CA PRO A 245 -14.14 -18.35 -3.74
C PRO A 245 -13.18 -17.96 -2.60
N MET A 246 -11.96 -18.51 -2.59
CA MET A 246 -10.89 -17.99 -1.75
C MET A 246 -10.57 -16.55 -2.16
N ILE A 247 -10.68 -15.60 -1.21
CA ILE A 247 -10.44 -14.18 -1.42
C ILE A 247 -9.27 -13.67 -0.55
N PRO A 248 -8.69 -12.48 -0.82
CA PRO A 248 -7.56 -11.95 -0.09
C PRO A 248 -7.79 -11.82 1.42
N PRO A 249 -6.72 -11.87 2.23
CA PRO A 249 -6.82 -11.68 3.68
C PRO A 249 -7.26 -10.26 4.04
N GLY A 250 -7.77 -10.07 5.25
CA GLY A 250 -8.35 -8.83 5.76
C GLY A 250 -7.48 -7.58 5.73
N ILE A 251 -6.17 -7.74 5.48
CA ILE A 251 -5.24 -6.61 5.32
C ILE A 251 -5.52 -5.79 4.05
N SER A 252 -5.98 -6.42 2.97
CA SER A 252 -6.06 -5.79 1.65
C SER A 252 -7.36 -5.00 1.47
N ILE A 253 -7.27 -3.89 0.73
CA ILE A 253 -8.45 -3.12 0.31
C ILE A 253 -9.40 -3.95 -0.56
N ALA A 254 -8.88 -4.91 -1.36
CA ALA A 254 -9.70 -5.86 -2.12
C ALA A 254 -10.67 -6.61 -1.21
N ARG A 255 -10.17 -7.17 -0.10
CA ARG A 255 -11.01 -7.84 0.89
C ARG A 255 -12.08 -6.90 1.46
N ARG A 256 -11.72 -5.66 1.75
CA ARG A 256 -12.67 -4.68 2.30
C ARG A 256 -13.77 -4.30 1.29
N LEU A 257 -13.45 -4.19 0.00
CA LEU A 257 -14.45 -3.97 -1.05
C LEU A 257 -15.41 -5.14 -1.16
N ILE A 258 -14.89 -6.37 -1.15
CA ILE A 258 -15.69 -7.58 -1.19
C ILE A 258 -16.58 -7.70 0.06
N ASP A 259 -16.04 -7.45 1.25
CA ASP A 259 -16.81 -7.52 2.50
C ASP A 259 -17.95 -6.48 2.55
N LEU A 260 -17.73 -5.26 2.04
CA LEU A 260 -18.79 -4.25 1.92
C LEU A 260 -19.91 -4.73 0.99
N TRP A 261 -19.57 -5.29 -0.16
CA TRP A 261 -20.54 -5.85 -1.08
C TRP A 261 -21.31 -7.02 -0.47
N LEU A 262 -20.62 -7.95 0.21
CA LEU A 262 -21.26 -9.08 0.91
C LEU A 262 -22.23 -8.61 1.99
N ALA A 263 -21.94 -7.49 2.65
CA ALA A 263 -22.83 -6.90 3.65
C ALA A 263 -23.99 -6.08 3.05
N GLY A 264 -24.08 -5.97 1.71
CA GLY A 264 -25.09 -5.12 1.04
C GLY A 264 -24.87 -3.62 1.27
N ALA A 265 -23.63 -3.21 1.58
CA ALA A 265 -23.28 -1.82 1.83
C ALA A 265 -22.68 -1.17 0.58
N ASP A 266 -23.08 0.08 0.29
CA ASP A 266 -22.60 0.84 -0.88
C ASP A 266 -21.30 1.63 -0.58
N SER A 267 -20.94 1.83 0.70
CA SER A 267 -19.74 2.58 1.14
C SER A 267 -19.34 2.22 2.57
#